data_69d9519944bdaf798cae5c97d49a533f
#
_entry.id   69d9519944bdaf798cae5c97d49a533f
#
_cell.length_a   1.000
_cell.length_b   1.000
_cell.length_c   1.000
_cell.angle_alpha   90.00
_cell.angle_beta   90.00
_cell.angle_gamma   90.00
#
_symmetry.space_group_name_H-M   'P 1'
#
loop_
_entity.id
_entity.type
_entity.pdbx_description
1 polymer ?
#
loop_
_entity_poly.entity_id
_entity_poly.type
_entity_poly.pdbx_seq_one_letter_code
_entity_poly.pdbx_strand_id
1 'polypeptide(L)'
;LLILDNREYLIKVKDAEAALMDAKGAKDVLSSGIQTSQVNVAIQEANIAETKAKLWQQEQDYRRYANLLAEESVSQQQYEQVKTAYEATQARYQALLQQKEAAKSQYSETSKKSTGIEANILRKEADLDMARLNLSYTIVTAPYDGYMGRRTLEPGQFVQAGQTISYLIRGNDKWITANYKETQISHIYIGQKVRIKVDAFRGHIFHGTVTAISEATGSKYA
;
A
#
# COMPACT_ATOMS: atom_id res chain seq x y z
N LEU A 1 -3.94 -26.30 -16.94
CA LEU A 1 -2.95 -27.04 -17.74
C LEU A 1 -1.93 -27.76 -16.88
N LEU A 2 -1.45 -27.12 -15.85
CA LEU A 2 -0.41 -27.62 -14.95
C LEU A 2 -0.61 -27.07 -13.55
N ILE A 3 -0.35 -27.90 -12.54
CA ILE A 3 -0.27 -27.48 -11.14
C ILE A 3 1.14 -27.82 -10.64
N LEU A 4 1.86 -26.83 -10.18
CA LEU A 4 3.18 -26.97 -9.55
C LEU A 4 3.01 -27.27 -8.06
N ASP A 5 4.05 -27.85 -7.42
CA ASP A 5 4.09 -27.96 -5.96
C ASP A 5 4.09 -26.55 -5.34
N ASN A 6 3.05 -26.22 -4.64
CA ASN A 6 2.83 -24.88 -4.10
C ASN A 6 3.11 -24.75 -2.59
N ARG A 7 3.60 -25.83 -1.94
CA ARG A 7 3.77 -25.85 -0.47
C ARG A 7 4.70 -24.75 0.03
N GLU A 8 5.81 -24.51 -0.68
CA GLU A 8 6.75 -23.41 -0.32
C GLU A 8 6.08 -22.04 -0.47
N TYR A 9 5.32 -21.82 -1.53
CA TYR A 9 4.61 -20.55 -1.76
C TYR A 9 3.50 -20.30 -0.74
N LEU A 10 2.80 -21.35 -0.30
CA LEU A 10 1.83 -21.25 0.79
C LEU A 10 2.47 -20.84 2.12
N ILE A 11 3.67 -21.35 2.41
CA ILE A 11 4.43 -20.96 3.61
C ILE A 11 4.82 -19.48 3.50
N LYS A 12 5.31 -19.02 2.36
CA LYS A 12 5.67 -17.62 2.12
C LYS A 12 4.46 -16.66 2.26
N VAL A 13 3.28 -17.08 1.82
CA VAL A 13 2.05 -16.29 2.02
C VAL A 13 1.74 -16.18 3.52
N LYS A 14 1.79 -17.27 4.27
CA LYS A 14 1.54 -17.23 5.72
C LYS A 14 2.57 -16.39 6.47
N ASP A 15 3.83 -16.45 6.09
CA ASP A 15 4.89 -15.62 6.69
C ASP A 15 4.65 -14.13 6.43
N ALA A 16 4.29 -13.77 5.19
CA ALA A 16 3.94 -12.39 4.84
C ALA A 16 2.66 -11.92 5.55
N GLU A 17 1.65 -12.78 5.74
CA GLU A 17 0.44 -12.49 6.50
C GLU A 17 0.76 -12.22 7.99
N ALA A 18 1.63 -13.02 8.60
CA ALA A 18 2.09 -12.82 9.96
C ALA A 18 2.86 -11.49 10.11
N ALA A 19 3.77 -11.19 9.18
CA ALA A 19 4.52 -9.95 9.18
C ALA A 19 3.62 -8.70 9.00
N LEU A 20 2.55 -8.80 8.21
CA LEU A 20 1.55 -7.75 8.09
C LEU A 20 0.74 -7.58 9.39
N MET A 21 0.38 -8.68 10.05
CA MET A 21 -0.32 -8.65 11.33
C MET A 21 0.53 -7.97 12.42
N ASP A 22 1.81 -8.27 12.48
CA ASP A 22 2.75 -7.62 13.41
C ASP A 22 2.84 -6.10 13.14
N ALA A 23 2.92 -5.70 11.88
CA ALA A 23 2.95 -4.28 11.51
C ALA A 23 1.65 -3.55 11.90
N LYS A 24 0.49 -4.21 11.75
CA LYS A 24 -0.81 -3.69 12.20
C LYS A 24 -0.90 -3.61 13.72
N GLY A 25 -0.41 -4.62 14.43
CA GLY A 25 -0.31 -4.58 15.90
C GLY A 25 0.54 -3.41 16.41
N ALA A 26 1.66 -3.11 15.73
CA ALA A 26 2.48 -1.94 16.05
C ALA A 26 1.71 -0.61 15.87
N LYS A 27 0.79 -0.51 14.89
CA LYS A 27 -0.10 0.64 14.72
C LYS A 27 -1.05 0.79 15.90
N ASP A 28 -1.63 -0.30 16.39
CA ASP A 28 -2.57 -0.27 17.52
C ASP A 28 -1.87 0.18 18.80
N VAL A 29 -0.66 -0.30 19.04
CA VAL A 29 0.18 0.15 20.17
C VAL A 29 0.49 1.64 20.07
N LEU A 30 0.88 2.12 18.89
CA LEU A 30 1.13 3.55 18.68
C LEU A 30 -0.14 4.38 18.89
N SER A 31 -1.29 3.92 18.39
CA SER A 31 -2.58 4.60 18.56
C SER A 31 -2.91 4.79 20.05
N SER A 32 -2.71 3.75 20.85
CA SER A 32 -2.86 3.82 22.30
C SER A 32 -1.88 4.80 22.95
N GLY A 33 -0.64 4.85 22.47
CA GLY A 33 0.38 5.82 22.93
C GLY A 33 0.01 7.27 22.57
N ILE A 34 -0.55 7.50 21.38
CA ILE A 34 -1.06 8.82 20.97
C ILE A 34 -2.20 9.25 21.89
N GLN A 35 -3.17 8.37 22.15
CA GLN A 35 -4.28 8.64 23.05
C GLN A 35 -3.79 8.99 24.47
N THR A 36 -2.84 8.25 25.00
CA THR A 36 -2.24 8.52 26.31
C THR A 36 -1.58 9.90 26.35
N SER A 37 -0.82 10.24 25.30
CA SER A 37 -0.18 11.57 25.20
C SER A 37 -1.19 12.69 25.09
N GLN A 38 -2.31 12.48 24.38
CA GLN A 38 -3.42 13.43 24.28
C GLN A 38 -4.09 13.68 25.63
N VAL A 39 -4.34 12.59 26.40
CA VAL A 39 -4.90 12.70 27.76
C VAL A 39 -3.94 13.48 28.68
N ASN A 40 -2.62 13.28 28.55
CA ASN A 40 -1.66 14.05 29.32
C ASN A 40 -1.72 15.54 29.03
N VAL A 41 -1.88 15.95 27.76
CA VAL A 41 -2.11 17.37 27.41
C VAL A 41 -3.37 17.90 28.08
N ALA A 42 -4.48 17.15 28.07
CA ALA A 42 -5.72 17.54 28.72
C ALA A 42 -5.58 17.71 30.26
N ILE A 43 -4.81 16.83 30.90
CA ILE A 43 -4.47 16.96 32.33
C ILE A 43 -3.71 18.28 32.61
N GLN A 44 -2.73 18.62 31.77
CA GLN A 44 -2.01 19.89 31.95
C GLN A 44 -2.94 21.10 31.73
N GLU A 45 -3.87 21.02 30.79
CA GLU A 45 -4.88 22.08 30.58
C GLU A 45 -5.80 22.25 31.79
N ALA A 46 -6.21 21.16 32.42
CA ALA A 46 -7.02 21.21 33.64
C ALA A 46 -6.23 21.85 34.81
N ASN A 47 -4.96 21.47 35.01
CA ASN A 47 -4.08 22.04 36.02
C ASN A 47 -3.84 23.56 35.80
N ILE A 48 -3.72 23.98 34.54
CA ILE A 48 -3.59 25.38 34.16
C ILE A 48 -4.89 26.14 34.49
N ALA A 49 -6.06 25.56 34.19
CA ALA A 49 -7.35 26.18 34.50
C ALA A 49 -7.54 26.38 36.00
N GLU A 50 -7.23 25.39 36.81
CA GLU A 50 -7.24 25.47 38.29
C GLU A 50 -6.30 26.58 38.78
N THR A 51 -5.04 26.53 38.34
CA THR A 51 -4.03 27.53 38.80
C THR A 51 -4.36 28.92 38.32
N LYS A 52 -4.97 29.07 37.12
CA LYS A 52 -5.43 30.37 36.62
C LYS A 52 -6.51 30.98 37.52
N ALA A 53 -7.48 30.15 37.95
CA ALA A 53 -8.53 30.62 38.89
C ALA A 53 -7.93 31.08 40.23
N LYS A 54 -6.97 30.30 40.75
CA LYS A 54 -6.25 30.68 41.97
C LYS A 54 -5.39 31.97 41.79
N LEU A 55 -4.74 32.10 40.65
CA LEU A 55 -3.97 33.31 40.30
C LEU A 55 -4.86 34.55 40.26
N TRP A 56 -6.03 34.43 39.64
CA TRP A 56 -7.01 35.53 39.64
C TRP A 56 -7.43 35.94 41.05
N GLN A 57 -7.71 35.00 41.93
CA GLN A 57 -8.03 35.30 43.34
C GLN A 57 -6.88 36.00 44.04
N GLN A 58 -5.66 35.47 43.89
CA GLN A 58 -4.47 36.07 44.53
C GLN A 58 -4.18 37.49 43.97
N GLU A 59 -4.46 37.75 42.71
CA GLU A 59 -4.33 39.04 42.08
C GLU A 59 -5.32 40.07 42.68
N GLN A 60 -6.60 39.64 42.90
CA GLN A 60 -7.60 40.53 43.55
C GLN A 60 -7.21 40.82 44.98
N ASP A 61 -6.71 39.84 45.73
CA ASP A 61 -6.24 40.03 47.08
C ASP A 61 -5.01 40.99 47.13
N TYR A 62 -4.03 40.77 46.26
CA TYR A 62 -2.85 41.63 46.13
C TYR A 62 -3.27 43.06 45.84
N ARG A 63 -4.17 43.33 44.89
CA ARG A 63 -4.65 44.68 44.55
C ARG A 63 -5.39 45.33 45.76
N ARG A 64 -6.22 44.53 46.46
CA ARG A 64 -6.94 44.99 47.63
C ARG A 64 -5.98 45.42 48.77
N TYR A 65 -4.98 44.55 49.07
CA TYR A 65 -4.00 44.84 50.11
C TYR A 65 -3.08 46.01 49.74
N ALA A 66 -2.79 46.18 48.47
CA ALA A 66 -2.03 47.36 48.00
C ALA A 66 -2.77 48.70 48.30
N ASN A 67 -4.10 48.71 48.06
CA ASN A 67 -4.91 49.87 48.39
C ASN A 67 -5.01 50.10 49.90
N LEU A 68 -5.25 49.03 50.69
CA LEU A 68 -5.32 49.12 52.15
C LEU A 68 -4.00 49.53 52.79
N LEU A 69 -2.86 49.18 52.20
CA LEU A 69 -1.57 49.65 52.66
C LEU A 69 -1.39 51.16 52.39
N ALA A 70 -1.85 51.63 51.24
CA ALA A 70 -1.84 53.07 50.91
C ALA A 70 -2.69 53.89 51.85
N GLU A 71 -3.74 53.27 52.42
CA GLU A 71 -4.64 53.86 53.42
C GLU A 71 -4.16 53.60 54.86
N GLU A 72 -2.97 53.08 55.06
CA GLU A 72 -2.38 52.70 56.37
C GLU A 72 -3.25 51.71 57.17
N SER A 73 -4.14 50.99 56.52
CA SER A 73 -5.11 50.09 57.15
C SER A 73 -4.59 48.66 57.36
N VAL A 74 -3.40 48.30 56.83
CA VAL A 74 -2.77 46.99 57.01
C VAL A 74 -1.25 47.19 57.23
N SER A 75 -0.58 46.17 57.82
CA SER A 75 0.87 46.21 58.03
C SER A 75 1.64 45.90 56.73
N GLN A 76 2.84 46.42 56.61
CA GLN A 76 3.78 46.09 55.52
C GLN A 76 3.98 44.57 55.42
N GLN A 77 4.10 43.88 56.56
CA GLN A 77 4.28 42.41 56.59
C GLN A 77 3.07 41.67 55.93
N GLN A 78 1.84 42.11 56.23
CA GLN A 78 0.64 41.51 55.63
C GLN A 78 0.59 41.70 54.09
N TYR A 79 0.93 42.89 53.63
CA TYR A 79 1.02 43.17 52.20
C TYR A 79 2.10 42.29 51.51
N GLU A 80 3.32 42.20 52.11
CA GLU A 80 4.39 41.38 51.55
C GLU A 80 4.05 39.90 51.51
N GLN A 81 3.30 39.35 52.47
CA GLN A 81 2.79 37.99 52.43
C GLN A 81 1.86 37.75 51.25
N VAL A 82 0.88 38.63 51.02
CA VAL A 82 -0.06 38.52 49.90
C VAL A 82 0.66 38.71 48.56
N LYS A 83 1.58 39.65 48.47
CA LYS A 83 2.41 39.86 47.28
C LYS A 83 3.21 38.60 46.93
N THR A 84 3.89 37.99 47.89
CA THR A 84 4.69 36.78 47.71
C THR A 84 3.81 35.60 47.26
N ALA A 85 2.58 35.47 47.83
CA ALA A 85 1.63 34.42 47.43
C ALA A 85 1.15 34.61 45.97
N TYR A 86 0.92 35.85 45.55
CA TYR A 86 0.58 36.18 44.18
C TYR A 86 1.74 35.85 43.22
N GLU A 87 2.96 36.31 43.49
CA GLU A 87 4.16 36.08 42.69
C GLU A 87 4.48 34.59 42.57
N ALA A 88 4.35 33.82 43.67
CA ALA A 88 4.55 32.38 43.68
C ALA A 88 3.51 31.64 42.78
N THR A 89 2.24 32.07 42.88
CA THR A 89 1.16 31.48 42.04
C THR A 89 1.35 31.85 40.58
N GLN A 90 1.79 33.06 40.25
CA GLN A 90 2.15 33.51 38.93
C GLN A 90 3.29 32.68 38.32
N ALA A 91 4.36 32.46 39.10
CA ALA A 91 5.48 31.62 38.66
C ALA A 91 5.01 30.16 38.41
N ARG A 92 4.16 29.62 39.28
CA ARG A 92 3.57 28.30 39.08
C ARG A 92 2.72 28.20 37.80
N TYR A 93 1.92 29.22 37.52
CA TYR A 93 1.11 29.28 36.28
C TYR A 93 2.01 29.28 35.05
N GLN A 94 3.11 30.06 35.05
CA GLN A 94 4.09 30.04 33.94
C GLN A 94 4.77 28.70 33.77
N ALA A 95 5.15 28.03 34.86
CA ALA A 95 5.72 26.69 34.82
C ALA A 95 4.77 25.65 34.20
N LEU A 96 3.47 25.72 34.55
CA LEU A 96 2.46 24.83 33.95
C LEU A 96 2.24 25.09 32.46
N LEU A 97 2.35 26.35 32.00
CA LEU A 97 2.32 26.65 30.56
C LEU A 97 3.48 25.97 29.83
N GLN A 98 4.68 25.98 30.39
CA GLN A 98 5.83 25.28 29.81
C GLN A 98 5.64 23.76 29.82
N GLN A 99 5.09 23.21 30.88
CA GLN A 99 4.77 21.78 30.94
C GLN A 99 3.74 21.38 29.89
N LYS A 100 2.72 22.19 29.65
CA LYS A 100 1.76 21.96 28.56
C LYS A 100 2.44 21.95 27.19
N GLU A 101 3.34 22.91 26.91
CA GLU A 101 4.06 22.93 25.63
C GLU A 101 4.97 21.70 25.47
N ALA A 102 5.62 21.25 26.53
CA ALA A 102 6.38 19.99 26.51
C ALA A 102 5.48 18.77 26.22
N ALA A 103 4.31 18.70 26.88
CA ALA A 103 3.32 17.63 26.62
C ALA A 103 2.79 17.65 25.18
N LYS A 104 2.53 18.83 24.61
CA LYS A 104 2.14 18.99 23.22
C LYS A 104 3.24 18.56 22.25
N SER A 105 4.47 18.90 22.53
CA SER A 105 5.63 18.48 21.73
C SER A 105 5.75 16.96 21.71
N GLN A 106 5.59 16.32 22.88
CA GLN A 106 5.58 14.86 23.01
C GLN A 106 4.41 14.21 22.22
N TYR A 107 3.22 14.78 22.30
CA TYR A 107 2.07 14.33 21.50
C TYR A 107 2.35 14.44 20.00
N SER A 108 2.89 15.58 19.55
CA SER A 108 3.25 15.82 18.14
C SER A 108 4.31 14.82 17.65
N GLU A 109 5.34 14.59 18.45
CA GLU A 109 6.39 13.60 18.13
C GLU A 109 5.82 12.19 17.98
N THR A 110 5.00 11.77 18.97
CA THR A 110 4.36 10.44 18.93
C THR A 110 3.42 10.31 17.74
N SER A 111 2.64 11.34 17.44
CA SER A 111 1.74 11.37 16.27
C SER A 111 2.48 11.27 14.94
N LYS A 112 3.63 11.94 14.80
CA LYS A 112 4.43 11.86 13.55
C LYS A 112 4.99 10.48 13.29
N LYS A 113 5.14 9.62 14.29
CA LYS A 113 5.57 8.23 14.11
C LYS A 113 4.54 7.39 13.34
N SER A 114 3.27 7.83 13.28
CA SER A 114 2.20 7.11 12.54
C SER A 114 2.51 6.97 11.06
N THR A 115 3.06 8.01 10.42
CA THR A 115 3.42 7.97 8.99
C THR A 115 4.45 6.88 8.68
N GLY A 116 5.44 6.70 9.58
CA GLY A 116 6.45 5.64 9.42
C GLY A 116 5.86 4.23 9.55
N ILE A 117 4.93 4.06 10.50
CA ILE A 117 4.22 2.78 10.68
C ILE A 117 3.29 2.51 9.50
N GLU A 118 2.56 3.50 9.01
CA GLU A 118 1.70 3.35 7.83
C GLU A 118 2.50 2.98 6.58
N ALA A 119 3.65 3.62 6.35
CA ALA A 119 4.57 3.24 5.28
C ALA A 119 5.10 1.81 5.44
N ASN A 120 5.32 1.34 6.67
CA ASN A 120 5.71 -0.05 6.93
C ASN A 120 4.58 -1.04 6.62
N ILE A 121 3.34 -0.72 7.00
CA ILE A 121 2.16 -1.53 6.68
C ILE A 121 2.01 -1.66 5.17
N LEU A 122 2.10 -0.56 4.41
CA LEU A 122 2.04 -0.60 2.94
C LEU A 122 3.12 -1.48 2.32
N ARG A 123 4.33 -1.46 2.87
CA ARG A 123 5.40 -2.38 2.43
C ARG A 123 5.03 -3.83 2.69
N LYS A 124 4.50 -4.14 3.88
CA LYS A 124 4.09 -5.51 4.22
C LYS A 124 2.88 -5.99 3.41
N GLU A 125 1.97 -5.10 3.04
CA GLU A 125 0.88 -5.41 2.10
C GLU A 125 1.43 -5.74 0.70
N ALA A 126 2.40 -4.98 0.20
CA ALA A 126 3.05 -5.27 -1.07
C ALA A 126 3.84 -6.60 -1.03
N ASP A 127 4.52 -6.91 0.08
CA ASP A 127 5.21 -8.20 0.27
C ASP A 127 4.20 -9.36 0.22
N LEU A 128 3.04 -9.23 0.86
CA LEU A 128 1.97 -10.21 0.84
C LEU A 128 1.38 -10.39 -0.57
N ASP A 129 1.13 -9.30 -1.28
CA ASP A 129 0.62 -9.35 -2.65
C ASP A 129 1.61 -10.03 -3.59
N MET A 130 2.91 -9.78 -3.42
CA MET A 130 3.95 -10.48 -4.17
C MET A 130 3.98 -11.98 -3.85
N ALA A 131 3.84 -12.37 -2.57
CA ALA A 131 3.78 -13.77 -2.19
C ALA A 131 2.54 -14.48 -2.79
N ARG A 132 1.37 -13.82 -2.79
CA ARG A 132 0.14 -14.31 -3.40
C ARG A 132 0.26 -14.40 -4.93
N LEU A 133 0.88 -13.44 -5.56
CA LEU A 133 1.14 -13.47 -7.01
C LEU A 133 2.01 -14.66 -7.37
N ASN A 134 3.10 -14.89 -6.63
CA ASN A 134 3.97 -16.05 -6.85
C ASN A 134 3.22 -17.38 -6.62
N LEU A 135 2.33 -17.44 -5.62
CA LEU A 135 1.46 -18.59 -5.41
C LEU A 135 0.50 -18.80 -6.61
N SER A 136 -0.05 -17.74 -7.18
CA SER A 136 -0.94 -17.83 -8.34
C SER A 136 -0.25 -18.42 -9.57
N TYR A 137 1.05 -18.18 -9.75
CA TYR A 137 1.83 -18.75 -10.85
C TYR A 137 2.06 -20.27 -10.72
N THR A 138 1.78 -20.86 -9.56
CA THR A 138 1.82 -22.34 -9.43
C THR A 138 0.69 -23.04 -10.15
N ILE A 139 -0.34 -22.30 -10.57
CA ILE A 139 -1.48 -22.83 -11.35
C ILE A 139 -1.42 -22.20 -12.74
N VAL A 140 -0.94 -22.97 -13.70
CA VAL A 140 -0.88 -22.52 -15.09
C VAL A 140 -2.19 -22.86 -15.80
N THR A 141 -2.95 -21.85 -16.17
CA THR A 141 -4.21 -21.99 -16.91
C THR A 141 -4.04 -21.69 -18.39
N ALA A 142 -4.98 -22.16 -19.21
CA ALA A 142 -5.02 -21.80 -20.63
C ALA A 142 -5.47 -20.34 -20.78
N PRO A 143 -4.77 -19.50 -21.56
CA PRO A 143 -5.15 -18.11 -21.77
C PRO A 143 -6.36 -17.92 -22.69
N TYR A 144 -6.73 -18.95 -23.45
CA TYR A 144 -7.88 -18.98 -24.36
C TYR A 144 -8.32 -20.41 -24.64
N ASP A 145 -9.51 -20.59 -25.21
CA ASP A 145 -10.03 -21.88 -25.64
C ASP A 145 -9.29 -22.38 -26.87
N GLY A 146 -8.94 -23.66 -26.86
CA GLY A 146 -8.19 -24.27 -27.97
C GLY A 146 -7.86 -25.72 -27.73
N TYR A 147 -7.09 -26.27 -28.64
CA TYR A 147 -6.59 -27.64 -28.56
C TYR A 147 -5.15 -27.64 -28.02
N MET A 148 -4.93 -28.43 -26.97
CA MET A 148 -3.57 -28.61 -26.45
C MET A 148 -2.79 -29.57 -27.36
N GLY A 149 -1.60 -29.15 -27.76
CA GLY A 149 -0.66 -29.98 -28.49
C GLY A 149 -0.03 -31.08 -27.61
N ARG A 150 1.02 -31.71 -28.10
CA ARG A 150 1.72 -32.77 -27.36
C ARG A 150 2.21 -32.28 -26.03
N ARG A 151 1.92 -33.02 -24.95
CA ARG A 151 2.48 -32.76 -23.61
C ARG A 151 3.96 -33.15 -23.60
N THR A 152 4.79 -32.28 -23.07
CA THR A 152 6.25 -32.50 -22.97
C THR A 152 6.72 -32.84 -21.57
N LEU A 153 5.81 -32.74 -20.58
CA LEU A 153 6.12 -32.95 -19.16
C LEU A 153 5.32 -34.09 -18.57
N GLU A 154 5.96 -34.82 -17.65
CA GLU A 154 5.33 -35.84 -16.84
C GLU A 154 5.15 -35.39 -15.38
N PRO A 155 4.12 -35.92 -14.66
CA PRO A 155 3.94 -35.64 -13.24
C PRO A 155 5.19 -36.02 -12.43
N GLY A 156 5.60 -35.13 -11.51
CA GLY A 156 6.80 -35.28 -10.69
C GLY A 156 8.10 -34.77 -11.33
N GLN A 157 8.05 -34.32 -12.58
CA GLN A 157 9.21 -33.74 -13.26
C GLN A 157 9.48 -32.31 -12.76
N PHE A 158 10.76 -31.96 -12.62
CA PHE A 158 11.18 -30.61 -12.34
C PHE A 158 11.00 -29.70 -13.58
N VAL A 159 10.43 -28.51 -13.38
CA VAL A 159 10.16 -27.52 -14.43
C VAL A 159 11.01 -26.28 -14.19
N GLN A 160 11.71 -25.84 -15.22
CA GLN A 160 12.52 -24.61 -15.16
C GLN A 160 11.72 -23.39 -15.67
N ALA A 161 12.06 -22.22 -15.18
CA ALA A 161 11.49 -20.97 -15.70
C ALA A 161 11.82 -20.82 -17.20
N GLY A 162 10.83 -20.47 -18.01
CA GLY A 162 10.97 -20.36 -19.48
C GLY A 162 10.85 -21.68 -20.25
N GLN A 163 10.68 -22.82 -19.57
CA GLN A 163 10.50 -24.10 -20.24
C GLN A 163 9.13 -24.19 -20.91
N THR A 164 9.09 -24.59 -22.18
CA THR A 164 7.86 -24.82 -22.92
C THR A 164 7.14 -26.07 -22.38
N ILE A 165 5.92 -25.92 -21.93
CA ILE A 165 5.09 -26.97 -21.35
C ILE A 165 4.29 -27.69 -22.44
N SER A 166 3.63 -26.92 -23.30
CA SER A 166 2.81 -27.41 -24.41
C SER A 166 2.52 -26.23 -25.34
N TYR A 167 1.99 -26.53 -26.51
CA TYR A 167 1.48 -25.53 -27.45
C TYR A 167 -0.05 -25.52 -27.38
N LEU A 168 -0.65 -24.33 -27.32
CA LEU A 168 -2.11 -24.17 -27.37
C LEU A 168 -2.49 -23.63 -28.73
N ILE A 169 -3.28 -24.39 -29.48
CA ILE A 169 -3.72 -24.06 -30.83
C ILE A 169 -5.16 -23.58 -30.80
N ARG A 170 -5.41 -22.37 -31.29
CA ARG A 170 -6.78 -21.86 -31.40
C ARG A 170 -7.57 -22.67 -32.43
N GLY A 171 -8.75 -23.13 -32.05
CA GLY A 171 -9.57 -23.98 -32.92
C GLY A 171 -10.13 -23.23 -34.14
N ASN A 172 -10.39 -21.96 -34.03
CA ASN A 172 -11.13 -21.17 -35.02
C ASN A 172 -10.26 -20.32 -35.94
N ASP A 173 -9.01 -20.02 -35.59
CA ASP A 173 -8.11 -19.21 -36.38
C ASP A 173 -7.17 -20.11 -37.17
N LYS A 174 -7.58 -20.50 -38.37
CA LYS A 174 -6.73 -21.24 -39.30
C LYS A 174 -6.34 -20.35 -40.44
N TRP A 175 -5.04 -20.27 -40.70
CA TRP A 175 -4.53 -19.59 -41.87
C TRP A 175 -3.67 -20.55 -42.70
N ILE A 176 -3.51 -20.21 -43.96
CA ILE A 176 -2.68 -20.94 -44.93
C ILE A 176 -1.62 -19.98 -45.43
N THR A 177 -0.38 -20.36 -45.30
CA THR A 177 0.73 -19.65 -45.94
C THR A 177 0.97 -20.31 -47.32
N ALA A 178 0.78 -19.53 -48.40
CA ALA A 178 1.01 -19.98 -49.75
C ALA A 178 2.26 -19.33 -50.30
N ASN A 179 3.21 -20.13 -50.76
CA ASN A 179 4.44 -19.63 -51.36
C ASN A 179 4.25 -19.54 -52.89
N TYR A 180 4.32 -18.34 -53.42
CA TYR A 180 4.25 -18.06 -54.84
C TYR A 180 5.59 -17.55 -55.38
N LYS A 181 5.86 -17.81 -56.67
CA LYS A 181 6.98 -17.19 -57.37
C LYS A 181 6.69 -15.68 -57.58
N GLU A 182 7.73 -14.85 -57.65
CA GLU A 182 7.62 -13.42 -57.87
C GLU A 182 6.72 -13.07 -59.09
N THR A 183 6.86 -13.81 -60.16
CA THR A 183 6.04 -13.64 -61.40
C THR A 183 4.55 -13.93 -61.19
N GLN A 184 4.15 -14.58 -60.12
CA GLN A 184 2.74 -14.94 -59.82
C GLN A 184 2.06 -13.98 -58.84
N ILE A 185 2.83 -13.21 -58.10
CA ILE A 185 2.31 -12.32 -57.04
C ILE A 185 1.69 -11.06 -57.62
N SER A 186 2.07 -10.63 -58.82
CA SER A 186 1.63 -9.37 -59.44
C SER A 186 0.11 -9.19 -59.56
N HIS A 187 -0.66 -10.27 -59.51
CA HIS A 187 -2.13 -10.27 -59.62
C HIS A 187 -2.84 -10.61 -58.29
N ILE A 188 -2.11 -10.73 -57.20
CA ILE A 188 -2.65 -11.06 -55.89
C ILE A 188 -2.75 -9.77 -55.04
N TYR A 189 -3.91 -9.53 -54.46
CA TYR A 189 -4.13 -8.35 -53.62
C TYR A 189 -4.84 -8.72 -52.31
N ILE A 190 -4.62 -7.92 -51.28
CA ILE A 190 -5.26 -8.09 -49.98
C ILE A 190 -6.78 -7.91 -50.15
N GLY A 191 -7.57 -8.82 -49.52
CA GLY A 191 -9.02 -8.86 -49.65
C GLY A 191 -9.53 -9.79 -50.77
N GLN A 192 -8.63 -10.30 -51.65
CA GLN A 192 -9.01 -11.22 -52.72
C GLN A 192 -9.58 -12.52 -52.17
N LYS A 193 -10.72 -12.98 -52.71
CA LYS A 193 -11.33 -14.28 -52.35
C LYS A 193 -10.59 -15.42 -53.05
N VAL A 194 -10.26 -16.43 -52.27
CA VAL A 194 -9.55 -17.62 -52.78
C VAL A 194 -10.32 -18.89 -52.49
N ARG A 195 -10.21 -19.87 -53.37
CA ARG A 195 -10.74 -21.22 -53.19
C ARG A 195 -9.60 -22.15 -52.83
N ILE A 196 -9.76 -22.87 -51.72
CA ILE A 196 -8.73 -23.74 -51.18
C ILE A 196 -9.24 -25.20 -51.26
N LYS A 197 -8.49 -26.06 -51.90
CA LYS A 197 -8.72 -27.51 -51.91
C LYS A 197 -7.67 -28.17 -51.04
N VAL A 198 -8.14 -29.05 -50.13
CA VAL A 198 -7.28 -29.82 -49.21
C VAL A 198 -7.48 -31.27 -49.54
N ASP A 199 -6.40 -32.01 -49.82
CA ASP A 199 -6.46 -33.39 -50.27
C ASP A 199 -7.03 -34.34 -49.21
N ALA A 200 -6.88 -34.01 -47.94
CA ALA A 200 -7.50 -34.75 -46.84
C ALA A 200 -9.04 -34.65 -46.81
N PHE A 201 -9.63 -33.62 -47.47
CA PHE A 201 -11.08 -33.41 -47.53
C PHE A 201 -11.55 -33.41 -49.01
N ARG A 202 -11.52 -34.57 -49.61
CA ARG A 202 -11.89 -34.77 -51.00
C ARG A 202 -13.33 -34.32 -51.25
N GLY A 203 -13.50 -33.45 -52.25
CA GLY A 203 -14.82 -32.94 -52.64
C GLY A 203 -15.28 -31.67 -51.89
N HIS A 204 -14.53 -31.24 -50.86
CA HIS A 204 -14.85 -30.01 -50.15
C HIS A 204 -13.97 -28.86 -50.60
N ILE A 205 -14.59 -27.70 -50.85
CA ILE A 205 -13.88 -26.48 -51.22
C ILE A 205 -14.03 -25.46 -50.08
N PHE A 206 -12.91 -25.07 -49.50
CA PHE A 206 -12.87 -24.04 -48.48
C PHE A 206 -12.74 -22.67 -49.19
N HIS A 207 -13.37 -21.66 -48.61
CA HIS A 207 -13.26 -20.27 -49.06
C HIS A 207 -12.41 -19.51 -48.06
N GLY A 208 -11.46 -18.73 -48.55
CA GLY A 208 -10.61 -17.88 -47.77
C GLY A 208 -10.50 -16.49 -48.39
N THR A 209 -9.84 -15.59 -47.68
CA THR A 209 -9.51 -14.23 -48.14
C THR A 209 -8.04 -13.98 -47.91
N VAL A 210 -7.36 -13.35 -48.85
CA VAL A 210 -5.97 -12.93 -48.69
C VAL A 210 -5.91 -11.84 -47.60
N THR A 211 -5.25 -12.12 -46.50
CA THR A 211 -5.16 -11.19 -45.36
C THR A 211 -3.86 -10.41 -45.32
N ALA A 212 -2.78 -11.00 -45.83
CA ALA A 212 -1.48 -10.37 -45.90
C ALA A 212 -0.66 -10.91 -47.06
N ILE A 213 0.21 -10.08 -47.58
CA ILE A 213 1.24 -10.41 -48.57
C ILE A 213 2.58 -10.06 -47.94
N SER A 214 3.50 -11.02 -47.83
CA SER A 214 4.84 -10.74 -47.30
C SER A 214 5.72 -10.13 -48.35
N GLU A 215 6.33 -9.00 -48.06
CA GLU A 215 7.32 -8.33 -48.93
C GLU A 215 8.71 -9.01 -48.84
N ALA A 216 8.89 -9.97 -47.92
CA ALA A 216 10.13 -10.69 -47.72
C ALA A 216 10.06 -12.10 -48.32
N THR A 217 11.15 -12.54 -48.95
CA THR A 217 11.26 -13.90 -49.52
C THR A 217 11.27 -14.94 -48.40
N GLY A 218 10.53 -16.07 -48.57
CA GLY A 218 10.32 -17.11 -47.57
C GLY A 218 11.59 -17.78 -47.07
N SER A 219 12.72 -17.63 -47.75
CA SER A 219 14.03 -18.19 -47.36
C SER A 219 14.65 -17.58 -46.09
N LYS A 220 14.09 -16.48 -45.57
CA LYS A 220 14.54 -15.86 -44.31
C LYS A 220 13.75 -16.32 -43.08
N TYR A 221 12.65 -17.07 -43.22
CA TYR A 221 11.76 -17.48 -42.13
C TYR A 221 11.46 -18.97 -42.12
N ALA A 222 12.19 -19.77 -42.88
CA ALA A 222 12.16 -21.24 -42.89
C ALA A 222 13.12 -21.84 -41.89
#